data_7e9f776b8349e9cf8e8118640a677196
#
_entry.id   7e9f776b8349e9cf8e8118640a677196
#
_cell.length_a   1.000
_cell.length_b   1.000
_cell.length_c   1.000
_cell.angle_alpha   90.00
_cell.angle_beta   90.00
_cell.angle_gamma   90.00
#
_symmetry.space_group_name_H-M   'P 1'
#
loop_
_entity.id
_entity.type
_entity.pdbx_description
1 polymer ?
#
loop_
_entity_poly.entity_id
_entity_poly.type
_entity_poly.pdbx_seq_one_letter_code
_entity_poly.pdbx_strand_id
1 'polypeptide(L)'
;MVVIKKDIIYDENNNLKTDIYFPNNTNSQTKILIFWHGGGWFAGSKNDVKNLGIRLANAGFMTLIPDYRLAPASTFPAAHQDSKKFVEWLLESKYTDEDDQQNIVQIGASVGGTLAIYLAGIYGFPTVTWSASVDFSNWMKTHPNVIPSRYGANELKLTNLHDIFESFYKFFVLTYAGKDDQVIYKQMDAENYDLNNLGRLKMINSAHELVPLDGILKFVDFLANHDHEIELLIIKGHRHAMDYAKNYLDESLDFLFQTIKE
;
A
#
# COMPACT_ATOMS: atom_id res chain seq x y z
N MET A 1 -24.12 -12.22 7.61
CA MET A 1 -22.94 -11.90 8.46
C MET A 1 -21.71 -12.31 7.67
N VAL A 2 -20.70 -11.44 7.55
CA VAL A 2 -19.46 -11.73 6.81
C VAL A 2 -18.77 -12.96 7.41
N VAL A 3 -18.46 -13.95 6.57
CA VAL A 3 -17.68 -15.13 6.95
C VAL A 3 -16.20 -14.77 6.86
N ILE A 4 -15.42 -15.11 7.89
CA ILE A 4 -13.99 -14.79 7.94
C ILE A 4 -13.21 -16.08 8.12
N LYS A 5 -12.29 -16.37 7.19
CA LYS A 5 -11.24 -17.39 7.38
C LYS A 5 -9.97 -16.68 7.80
N LYS A 6 -9.47 -17.02 8.97
CA LYS A 6 -8.29 -16.39 9.56
C LYS A 6 -7.05 -17.25 9.43
N ASP A 7 -5.92 -16.56 9.44
CA ASP A 7 -4.60 -17.19 9.57
C ASP A 7 -4.32 -18.25 8.49
N ILE A 8 -4.80 -18.01 7.26
CA ILE A 8 -4.49 -18.86 6.12
C ILE A 8 -3.03 -18.63 5.74
N ILE A 9 -2.23 -19.68 5.82
CA ILE A 9 -0.80 -19.63 5.48
C ILE A 9 -0.66 -19.53 3.96
N TYR A 10 0.04 -18.51 3.48
CA TYR A 10 0.42 -18.35 2.08
C TYR A 10 1.92 -18.54 1.84
N ASP A 11 2.73 -18.44 2.90
CA ASP A 11 4.16 -18.76 2.88
C ASP A 11 4.54 -19.55 4.14
N GLU A 12 4.75 -20.84 3.98
CA GLU A 12 5.15 -21.73 5.09
C GLU A 12 6.58 -21.42 5.60
N ASN A 13 7.48 -21.03 4.71
CA ASN A 13 8.89 -20.79 5.05
C ASN A 13 9.05 -19.59 6.01
N ASN A 14 8.25 -18.54 5.82
CA ASN A 14 8.26 -17.34 6.64
C ASN A 14 7.08 -17.28 7.60
N ASN A 15 6.22 -18.31 7.64
CA ASN A 15 4.98 -18.37 8.44
C ASN A 15 4.09 -17.15 8.21
N LEU A 16 3.99 -16.69 6.94
CA LEU A 16 3.18 -15.55 6.57
C LEU A 16 1.73 -15.97 6.30
N LYS A 17 0.81 -15.15 6.77
CA LYS A 17 -0.62 -15.48 6.81
C LYS A 17 -1.47 -14.35 6.23
N THR A 18 -2.64 -14.72 5.74
CA THR A 18 -3.68 -13.79 5.33
C THR A 18 -4.99 -14.10 6.04
N ASP A 19 -5.82 -13.07 6.24
CA ASP A 19 -7.23 -13.24 6.58
C ASP A 19 -8.07 -13.01 5.33
N ILE A 20 -9.11 -13.85 5.13
CA ILE A 20 -10.03 -13.77 4.00
C ILE A 20 -11.44 -13.48 4.51
N TYR A 21 -12.02 -12.41 4.02
CA TYR A 21 -13.37 -11.94 4.34
C TYR A 21 -14.27 -12.18 3.14
N PHE A 22 -15.29 -13.02 3.30
CA PHE A 22 -16.19 -13.38 2.21
C PHE A 22 -17.42 -12.47 2.22
N PRO A 23 -17.85 -11.95 1.05
CA PRO A 23 -19.09 -11.19 0.94
C PRO A 23 -20.30 -12.07 1.27
N ASN A 24 -21.41 -11.44 1.68
CA ASN A 24 -22.63 -12.19 2.02
C ASN A 24 -23.32 -12.81 0.80
N ASN A 25 -23.13 -12.24 -0.37
CA ASN A 25 -23.67 -12.74 -1.64
C ASN A 25 -22.49 -13.03 -2.57
N THR A 26 -22.28 -14.30 -2.86
CA THR A 26 -21.37 -14.74 -3.92
C THR A 26 -22.20 -14.98 -5.18
N ASN A 27 -22.14 -14.07 -6.13
CA ASN A 27 -22.61 -14.28 -7.50
C ASN A 27 -21.52 -15.02 -8.28
N SER A 28 -21.81 -15.44 -9.49
CA SER A 28 -20.95 -16.26 -10.36
C SER A 28 -19.61 -15.60 -10.76
N GLN A 29 -19.35 -14.36 -10.40
CA GLN A 29 -18.08 -13.67 -10.58
C GLN A 29 -17.67 -13.04 -9.27
N THR A 30 -16.64 -13.60 -8.64
CA THR A 30 -16.13 -13.10 -7.36
C THR A 30 -15.22 -11.89 -7.60
N LYS A 31 -15.63 -10.73 -7.12
CA LYS A 31 -14.78 -9.53 -7.10
C LYS A 31 -13.78 -9.67 -5.96
N ILE A 32 -12.49 -9.63 -6.27
CA ILE A 32 -11.42 -9.84 -5.29
C ILE A 32 -10.73 -8.53 -4.98
N LEU A 33 -10.59 -8.20 -3.70
CA LEU A 33 -9.86 -7.02 -3.25
C LEU A 33 -8.73 -7.44 -2.31
N ILE A 34 -7.50 -7.07 -2.65
CA ILE A 34 -6.34 -7.20 -1.77
C ILE A 34 -6.13 -5.87 -1.04
N PHE A 35 -6.11 -5.91 0.29
CA PHE A 35 -5.78 -4.73 1.08
C PHE A 35 -4.38 -4.85 1.70
N TRP A 36 -3.49 -3.91 1.36
CA TRP A 36 -2.14 -3.81 1.87
C TRP A 36 -2.07 -2.82 3.03
N HIS A 37 -1.80 -3.33 4.24
CA HIS A 37 -1.70 -2.48 5.42
C HIS A 37 -0.46 -1.58 5.41
N GLY A 38 -0.54 -0.44 6.10
CA GLY A 38 0.59 0.46 6.33
C GLY A 38 1.44 0.05 7.53
N GLY A 39 2.22 1.01 8.05
CA GLY A 39 3.04 0.85 9.24
C GLY A 39 4.55 1.00 9.00
N GLY A 40 4.96 1.74 7.95
CA GLY A 40 6.37 2.05 7.67
C GLY A 40 7.24 0.82 7.44
N TRP A 41 6.65 -0.32 7.06
CA TRP A 41 7.30 -1.65 6.96
C TRP A 41 7.94 -2.17 8.24
N PHE A 42 7.78 -1.50 9.39
CA PHE A 42 8.31 -1.94 10.69
C PHE A 42 7.21 -2.23 11.72
N ALA A 43 5.97 -1.95 11.38
CA ALA A 43 4.79 -2.17 12.22
C ALA A 43 3.56 -2.47 11.35
N GLY A 44 2.46 -2.79 12.00
CA GLY A 44 1.18 -3.10 11.36
C GLY A 44 0.98 -4.60 11.13
N SER A 45 -0.26 -4.97 10.92
CA SER A 45 -0.68 -6.34 10.65
C SER A 45 -2.08 -6.38 10.05
N LYS A 46 -2.46 -7.51 9.49
CA LYS A 46 -3.84 -7.80 9.06
C LYS A 46 -4.88 -7.61 10.18
N ASN A 47 -4.48 -7.79 11.44
CA ASN A 47 -5.38 -7.66 12.59
C ASN A 47 -5.80 -6.22 12.86
N ASP A 48 -4.94 -5.24 12.56
CA ASP A 48 -5.18 -3.82 12.82
C ASP A 48 -6.30 -3.25 11.94
N VAL A 49 -6.57 -3.90 10.81
CA VAL A 49 -7.52 -3.45 9.78
C VAL A 49 -8.73 -4.39 9.61
N LYS A 50 -8.99 -5.25 10.60
CA LYS A 50 -10.12 -6.21 10.58
C LYS A 50 -11.47 -5.54 10.25
N ASN A 51 -11.77 -4.40 10.86
CA ASN A 51 -13.04 -3.70 10.62
C ASN A 51 -13.15 -3.19 9.18
N LEU A 52 -12.04 -2.81 8.57
CA LEU A 52 -12.00 -2.46 7.15
C LEU A 52 -12.28 -3.69 6.28
N GLY A 53 -11.66 -4.84 6.56
CA GLY A 53 -11.93 -6.09 5.86
C GLY A 53 -13.40 -6.47 5.86
N ILE A 54 -14.09 -6.31 7.01
CA ILE A 54 -15.54 -6.52 7.11
C ILE A 54 -16.33 -5.52 6.24
N ARG A 55 -15.93 -4.24 6.21
CA ARG A 55 -16.59 -3.21 5.39
C ARG A 55 -16.44 -3.50 3.90
N LEU A 56 -15.25 -3.89 3.45
CA LEU A 56 -14.96 -4.24 2.07
C LEU A 56 -15.74 -5.49 1.63
N ALA A 57 -15.83 -6.49 2.50
CA ALA A 57 -16.66 -7.68 2.24
C ALA A 57 -18.15 -7.34 2.16
N ASN A 58 -18.66 -6.44 3.02
CA ASN A 58 -20.04 -5.96 2.93
C ASN A 58 -20.31 -5.13 1.66
N ALA A 59 -19.27 -4.51 1.09
CA ALA A 59 -19.34 -3.82 -0.20
C ALA A 59 -19.35 -4.77 -1.41
N GLY A 60 -19.17 -6.09 -1.18
CA GLY A 60 -19.29 -7.12 -2.21
C GLY A 60 -17.97 -7.74 -2.67
N PHE A 61 -16.83 -7.39 -2.04
CA PHE A 61 -15.54 -7.98 -2.39
C PHE A 61 -15.18 -9.17 -1.50
N MET A 62 -14.71 -10.26 -2.08
CA MET A 62 -13.87 -11.18 -1.31
C MET A 62 -12.56 -10.45 -1.00
N THR A 63 -12.37 -10.10 0.26
CA THR A 63 -11.25 -9.25 0.68
C THR A 63 -10.16 -10.10 1.34
N LEU A 64 -8.93 -9.95 0.87
CA LEU A 64 -7.77 -10.60 1.44
C LEU A 64 -6.84 -9.56 2.05
N ILE A 65 -6.37 -9.83 3.26
CA ILE A 65 -5.46 -8.92 3.98
C ILE A 65 -4.24 -9.74 4.41
N PRO A 66 -3.15 -9.73 3.64
CA PRO A 66 -1.93 -10.44 4.00
C PRO A 66 -1.07 -9.67 4.99
N ASP A 67 -0.40 -10.40 5.89
CA ASP A 67 0.80 -9.92 6.57
C ASP A 67 2.02 -10.06 5.64
N TYR A 68 3.06 -9.31 5.89
CA TYR A 68 4.36 -9.39 5.24
C TYR A 68 5.47 -9.18 6.29
N ARG A 69 6.70 -9.62 5.98
CA ARG A 69 7.83 -9.47 6.91
C ARG A 69 8.14 -8.00 7.18
N LEU A 70 8.47 -7.73 8.44
CA LEU A 70 8.71 -6.38 8.94
C LEU A 70 10.18 -6.15 9.29
N ALA A 71 10.64 -4.92 9.07
CA ALA A 71 11.92 -4.43 9.53
C ALA A 71 11.90 -4.20 11.07
N PRO A 72 13.04 -4.20 11.74
CA PRO A 72 14.39 -4.41 11.21
C PRO A 72 14.77 -5.88 11.01
N ALA A 73 13.90 -6.83 11.41
CA ALA A 73 14.20 -8.26 11.26
C ALA A 73 14.31 -8.67 9.78
N SER A 74 13.56 -8.00 8.91
CA SER A 74 13.59 -8.23 7.46
C SER A 74 13.53 -6.88 6.73
N THR A 75 14.64 -6.47 6.17
CA THR A 75 14.79 -5.21 5.45
C THR A 75 14.43 -5.33 3.97
N PHE A 76 14.47 -4.22 3.23
CA PHE A 76 14.25 -4.20 1.78
C PHE A 76 15.11 -5.28 1.07
N PRO A 77 14.55 -6.07 0.14
CA PRO A 77 13.21 -5.98 -0.45
C PRO A 77 12.18 -6.96 0.15
N ALA A 78 12.32 -7.39 1.41
CA ALA A 78 11.53 -8.50 1.98
C ALA A 78 10.01 -8.33 1.82
N ALA A 79 9.43 -7.17 2.19
CA ALA A 79 8.00 -6.94 2.06
C ALA A 79 7.52 -6.95 0.58
N HIS A 80 8.33 -6.47 -0.37
CA HIS A 80 8.04 -6.53 -1.80
C HIS A 80 8.04 -7.98 -2.30
N GLN A 81 9.02 -8.78 -1.87
CA GLN A 81 9.06 -10.21 -2.21
C GLN A 81 7.86 -10.97 -1.64
N ASP A 82 7.49 -10.68 -0.39
CA ASP A 82 6.36 -11.32 0.27
C ASP A 82 5.03 -10.94 -0.40
N SER A 83 4.88 -9.67 -0.78
CA SER A 83 3.67 -9.20 -1.47
C SER A 83 3.52 -9.86 -2.84
N LYS A 84 4.61 -10.02 -3.60
CA LYS A 84 4.60 -10.76 -4.86
C LYS A 84 4.26 -12.23 -4.64
N LYS A 85 4.89 -12.89 -3.67
CA LYS A 85 4.62 -14.29 -3.32
C LYS A 85 3.17 -14.50 -2.89
N PHE A 86 2.59 -13.53 -2.17
CA PHE A 86 1.17 -13.59 -1.82
C PHE A 86 0.28 -13.60 -3.07
N VAL A 87 0.55 -12.73 -4.04
CA VAL A 87 -0.22 -12.71 -5.29
C VAL A 87 -0.06 -14.03 -6.06
N GLU A 88 1.17 -14.54 -6.19
CA GLU A 88 1.43 -15.83 -6.84
C GLU A 88 0.65 -16.97 -6.16
N TRP A 89 0.68 -17.02 -4.82
CA TRP A 89 -0.13 -17.96 -4.05
C TRP A 89 -1.64 -17.78 -4.29
N LEU A 90 -2.14 -16.56 -4.35
CA LEU A 90 -3.56 -16.28 -4.57
C LEU A 90 -4.01 -16.82 -5.94
N LEU A 91 -3.24 -16.54 -6.99
CA LEU A 91 -3.52 -16.96 -8.36
C LEU A 91 -3.54 -18.50 -8.53
N GLU A 92 -2.76 -19.24 -7.72
CA GLU A 92 -2.71 -20.71 -7.73
C GLU A 92 -3.67 -21.33 -6.70
N SER A 93 -4.31 -20.52 -5.86
CA SER A 93 -5.13 -21.02 -4.76
C SER A 93 -6.54 -21.40 -5.22
N LYS A 94 -7.22 -22.19 -4.38
CA LYS A 94 -8.66 -22.51 -4.56
C LYS A 94 -9.60 -21.32 -4.33
N TYR A 95 -9.09 -20.12 -4.09
CA TYR A 95 -9.87 -18.91 -3.83
C TYR A 95 -10.07 -18.09 -5.11
N THR A 96 -9.41 -18.44 -6.19
CA THR A 96 -9.51 -17.79 -7.50
C THR A 96 -9.60 -18.83 -8.61
N ASP A 97 -10.31 -18.52 -9.67
CA ASP A 97 -10.22 -19.19 -10.96
C ASP A 97 -9.78 -18.19 -12.05
N GLU A 98 -9.69 -18.62 -13.31
CA GLU A 98 -9.22 -17.77 -14.41
C GLU A 98 -10.12 -16.54 -14.64
N ASP A 99 -11.44 -16.67 -14.40
CA ASP A 99 -12.39 -15.56 -14.54
C ASP A 99 -12.27 -14.59 -13.36
N ASP A 100 -12.09 -15.09 -12.14
CA ASP A 100 -11.89 -14.28 -10.93
C ASP A 100 -10.60 -13.44 -11.01
N GLN A 101 -9.54 -13.98 -11.63
CA GLN A 101 -8.25 -13.29 -11.76
C GLN A 101 -8.34 -11.98 -12.54
N GLN A 102 -9.29 -11.86 -13.46
CA GLN A 102 -9.55 -10.62 -14.20
C GLN A 102 -10.24 -9.54 -13.35
N ASN A 103 -10.75 -9.91 -12.18
CA ASN A 103 -11.51 -9.07 -11.26
C ASN A 103 -10.75 -8.79 -9.95
N ILE A 104 -9.42 -8.96 -9.95
CA ILE A 104 -8.58 -8.61 -8.81
C ILE A 104 -8.27 -7.11 -8.84
N VAL A 105 -8.59 -6.45 -7.74
CA VAL A 105 -8.26 -5.03 -7.49
C VAL A 105 -7.54 -4.90 -6.15
N GLN A 106 -6.93 -3.74 -5.90
CA GLN A 106 -6.22 -3.55 -4.64
C GLN A 106 -6.35 -2.15 -4.08
N ILE A 107 -6.27 -2.08 -2.75
CA ILE A 107 -6.12 -0.84 -1.99
C ILE A 107 -4.88 -0.97 -1.11
N GLY A 108 -4.04 0.06 -1.10
CA GLY A 108 -2.88 0.11 -0.22
C GLY A 108 -2.82 1.38 0.61
N ALA A 109 -2.51 1.25 1.91
CA ALA A 109 -2.39 2.37 2.84
C ALA A 109 -0.92 2.64 3.18
N SER A 110 -0.46 3.91 3.06
CA SER A 110 0.93 4.30 3.37
C SER A 110 1.91 3.42 2.58
N VAL A 111 2.88 2.79 3.23
CA VAL A 111 3.82 1.85 2.59
C VAL A 111 3.14 0.62 1.96
N GLY A 112 1.93 0.27 2.39
CA GLY A 112 1.09 -0.71 1.70
C GLY A 112 0.64 -0.21 0.32
N GLY A 113 0.48 1.11 0.16
CA GLY A 113 0.25 1.75 -1.14
C GLY A 113 1.46 1.61 -2.08
N THR A 114 2.67 1.69 -1.53
CA THR A 114 3.91 1.43 -2.29
C THR A 114 3.96 -0.01 -2.81
N LEU A 115 3.60 -0.99 -1.96
CA LEU A 115 3.49 -2.40 -2.37
C LEU A 115 2.40 -2.60 -3.43
N ALA A 116 1.26 -1.91 -3.28
CA ALA A 116 0.18 -1.98 -4.26
C ALA A 116 0.61 -1.43 -5.64
N ILE A 117 1.34 -0.31 -5.70
CA ILE A 117 1.90 0.23 -6.95
C ILE A 117 2.90 -0.77 -7.58
N TYR A 118 3.80 -1.35 -6.77
CA TYR A 118 4.74 -2.37 -7.23
C TYR A 118 4.04 -3.55 -7.90
N LEU A 119 2.97 -4.05 -7.29
CA LEU A 119 2.20 -5.18 -7.82
C LEU A 119 1.32 -4.79 -9.01
N ALA A 120 0.78 -3.56 -9.03
CA ALA A 120 0.02 -3.04 -10.15
C ALA A 120 0.86 -3.01 -11.43
N GLY A 121 2.15 -2.64 -11.33
CA GLY A 121 3.07 -2.68 -12.45
C GLY A 121 3.30 -4.08 -13.01
N ILE A 122 3.35 -5.09 -12.14
CA ILE A 122 3.62 -6.49 -12.53
C ILE A 122 2.36 -7.16 -13.10
N TYR A 123 1.21 -7.00 -12.41
CA TYR A 123 -0.01 -7.80 -12.66
C TYR A 123 -1.13 -7.01 -13.35
N GLY A 124 -1.01 -5.71 -13.49
CA GLY A 124 -2.04 -4.88 -14.11
C GLY A 124 -3.25 -4.57 -13.22
N PHE A 125 -3.19 -4.86 -11.93
CA PHE A 125 -4.34 -4.69 -11.04
C PHE A 125 -4.75 -3.23 -10.90
N PRO A 126 -6.03 -2.87 -11.13
CA PRO A 126 -6.54 -1.56 -10.77
C PRO A 126 -6.32 -1.28 -9.29
N THR A 127 -5.77 -0.09 -8.98
CA THR A 127 -5.21 0.19 -7.67
C THR A 127 -5.67 1.54 -7.13
N VAL A 128 -6.06 1.56 -5.85
CA VAL A 128 -6.22 2.79 -5.07
C VAL A 128 -5.15 2.85 -3.99
N THR A 129 -4.51 3.99 -3.82
CA THR A 129 -3.58 4.21 -2.72
C THR A 129 -4.04 5.33 -1.80
N TRP A 130 -3.86 5.13 -0.50
CA TRP A 130 -4.06 6.14 0.54
C TRP A 130 -2.70 6.51 1.13
N SER A 131 -2.20 7.70 0.79
CA SER A 131 -0.89 8.23 1.25
C SER A 131 0.29 7.30 0.93
N ALA A 132 0.39 6.80 -0.30
CA ALA A 132 1.52 5.96 -0.71
C ALA A 132 2.84 6.75 -0.74
N SER A 133 3.91 6.20 -0.16
CA SER A 133 5.27 6.76 -0.31
C SER A 133 5.88 6.26 -1.62
N VAL A 134 6.41 7.16 -2.45
CA VAL A 134 6.85 6.83 -3.82
C VAL A 134 8.24 7.38 -4.20
N ASP A 135 8.75 8.38 -3.50
CA ASP A 135 10.06 9.04 -3.77
C ASP A 135 10.91 9.03 -2.50
N PHE A 136 11.80 8.06 -2.38
CA PHE A 136 12.67 7.89 -1.22
C PHE A 136 14.05 8.47 -1.47
N SER A 137 14.64 8.18 -2.63
CA SER A 137 16.05 8.53 -2.91
C SER A 137 16.26 10.04 -2.99
N ASN A 138 15.37 10.76 -3.68
CA ASN A 138 15.45 12.21 -3.77
C ASN A 138 15.16 12.87 -2.41
N TRP A 139 14.14 12.37 -1.68
CA TRP A 139 13.84 12.92 -0.36
C TRP A 139 15.01 12.74 0.62
N MET A 140 15.58 11.54 0.71
CA MET A 140 16.74 11.26 1.57
C MET A 140 17.96 12.11 1.19
N LYS A 141 18.18 12.34 -0.10
CA LYS A 141 19.26 13.18 -0.62
C LYS A 141 19.08 14.67 -0.26
N THR A 142 17.85 15.17 -0.31
CA THR A 142 17.55 16.59 -0.06
C THR A 142 17.37 16.93 1.42
N HIS A 143 17.19 15.92 2.29
CA HIS A 143 17.00 16.07 3.73
C HIS A 143 18.11 15.41 4.58
N PRO A 144 19.42 15.67 4.28
CA PRO A 144 20.52 14.99 4.98
C PRO A 144 20.56 15.30 6.47
N ASN A 145 20.14 16.51 6.86
CA ASN A 145 20.24 17.03 8.23
C ASN A 145 19.04 16.66 9.12
N VAL A 146 17.98 16.08 8.60
CA VAL A 146 16.86 15.59 9.41
C VAL A 146 17.35 14.46 10.30
N ILE A 147 17.08 14.55 11.60
CA ILE A 147 17.45 13.51 12.56
C ILE A 147 16.32 12.47 12.60
N PRO A 148 16.58 11.20 12.28
CA PRO A 148 15.54 10.16 12.28
C PRO A 148 15.10 9.84 13.72
N SER A 149 13.80 9.81 13.96
CA SER A 149 13.23 9.39 15.24
C SER A 149 11.82 8.85 15.08
N ARG A 150 11.54 7.76 15.78
CA ARG A 150 10.17 7.22 15.85
C ARG A 150 9.23 8.12 16.64
N TYR A 151 9.76 8.84 17.61
CA TYR A 151 9.00 9.66 18.55
C TYR A 151 9.59 11.08 18.64
N GLY A 152 9.75 11.76 17.49
CA GLY A 152 10.44 13.03 17.36
C GLY A 152 10.00 14.11 18.36
N ALA A 153 8.69 14.19 18.66
CA ALA A 153 8.19 15.13 19.67
C ALA A 153 8.77 14.85 21.07
N ASN A 154 8.93 13.58 21.45
CA ASN A 154 9.42 13.19 22.77
C ASN A 154 10.94 13.12 22.83
N GLU A 155 11.58 12.52 21.84
CA GLU A 155 13.01 12.23 21.83
C GLU A 155 13.83 13.47 21.43
N LEU A 156 13.36 14.21 20.40
CA LEU A 156 14.04 15.37 19.84
C LEU A 156 13.43 16.71 20.27
N LYS A 157 12.36 16.69 21.09
CA LYS A 157 11.61 17.89 21.52
C LYS A 157 11.05 18.73 20.36
N LEU A 158 10.73 18.09 19.24
CA LEU A 158 10.11 18.75 18.10
C LEU A 158 8.68 19.16 18.46
N THR A 159 8.33 20.40 18.11
CA THR A 159 6.99 20.97 18.34
C THR A 159 6.22 21.25 17.05
N ASN A 160 6.92 21.36 15.94
CA ASN A 160 6.33 21.55 14.62
C ASN A 160 5.94 20.19 14.04
N LEU A 161 4.71 20.06 13.55
CA LEU A 161 4.19 18.82 12.99
C LEU A 161 4.98 18.36 11.75
N HIS A 162 5.40 19.31 10.92
CA HIS A 162 6.21 19.03 9.73
C HIS A 162 7.55 18.37 10.11
N ASP A 163 8.27 18.95 11.07
CA ASP A 163 9.56 18.42 11.54
C ASP A 163 9.38 17.01 12.17
N ILE A 164 8.26 16.80 12.88
CA ILE A 164 7.92 15.47 13.44
C ILE A 164 7.70 14.46 12.31
N PHE A 165 6.99 14.84 11.26
CA PHE A 165 6.75 14.00 10.10
C PHE A 165 8.03 13.67 9.34
N GLU A 166 8.89 14.65 9.08
CA GLU A 166 10.17 14.43 8.42
C GLU A 166 11.07 13.49 9.21
N SER A 167 11.15 13.71 10.53
CA SER A 167 11.93 12.84 11.44
C SER A 167 11.42 11.39 11.42
N PHE A 168 10.11 11.19 11.44
CA PHE A 168 9.48 9.87 11.36
C PHE A 168 9.63 9.25 9.97
N TYR A 169 9.48 10.05 8.89
CA TYR A 169 9.70 9.59 7.52
C TYR A 169 11.10 9.04 7.34
N LYS A 170 12.12 9.80 7.75
CA LYS A 170 13.52 9.34 7.70
C LYS A 170 13.74 8.07 8.51
N PHE A 171 13.13 7.98 9.70
CA PHE A 171 13.24 6.83 10.58
C PHE A 171 12.75 5.55 9.88
N PHE A 172 11.55 5.52 9.33
CA PHE A 172 11.03 4.30 8.73
C PHE A 172 11.74 3.93 7.43
N VAL A 173 12.15 4.92 6.63
CA VAL A 173 12.93 4.69 5.40
C VAL A 173 14.25 4.00 5.74
N LEU A 174 15.01 4.54 6.70
CA LEU A 174 16.27 3.93 7.16
C LEU A 174 16.06 2.54 7.76
N THR A 175 14.99 2.38 8.55
CA THR A 175 14.68 1.09 9.19
C THR A 175 14.39 0.01 8.16
N TYR A 176 13.63 0.33 7.10
CA TYR A 176 13.32 -0.65 6.06
C TYR A 176 14.47 -0.85 5.08
N ALA A 177 15.19 0.19 4.70
CA ALA A 177 16.39 0.06 3.88
C ALA A 177 17.50 -0.77 4.58
N GLY A 178 17.54 -0.76 5.92
CA GLY A 178 18.52 -1.47 6.74
C GLY A 178 19.88 -0.80 6.79
N LYS A 179 20.16 0.18 5.96
CA LYS A 179 21.35 1.04 5.93
C LYS A 179 21.05 2.33 5.20
N ASP A 180 21.88 3.36 5.42
CA ASP A 180 21.84 4.62 4.66
C ASP A 180 22.57 4.41 3.32
N ASP A 181 21.80 4.13 2.26
CA ASP A 181 22.34 3.79 0.94
C ASP A 181 21.42 4.25 -0.19
N GLN A 182 21.92 5.20 -0.99
CA GLN A 182 21.18 5.77 -2.12
C GLN A 182 20.82 4.75 -3.21
N VAL A 183 21.56 3.66 -3.34
CA VAL A 183 21.23 2.61 -4.31
C VAL A 183 19.96 1.86 -3.86
N ILE A 184 19.86 1.57 -2.56
CA ILE A 184 18.66 0.94 -2.00
C ILE A 184 17.46 1.88 -2.11
N TYR A 185 17.60 3.17 -1.76
CA TYR A 185 16.50 4.13 -1.85
C TYR A 185 15.96 4.24 -3.29
N LYS A 186 16.86 4.26 -4.30
CA LYS A 186 16.44 4.22 -5.71
C LYS A 186 15.68 2.96 -6.08
N GLN A 187 16.03 1.81 -5.52
CA GLN A 187 15.29 0.58 -5.75
C GLN A 187 13.91 0.58 -5.05
N MET A 188 13.74 1.39 -4.01
CA MET A 188 12.47 1.58 -3.32
C MET A 188 11.57 2.59 -4.04
N ASP A 189 12.11 3.50 -4.87
CA ASP A 189 11.35 4.51 -5.60
C ASP A 189 10.38 3.85 -6.58
N ALA A 190 9.12 4.27 -6.57
CA ALA A 190 8.08 3.69 -7.40
C ALA A 190 8.32 3.88 -8.91
N GLU A 191 8.98 4.96 -9.31
CA GLU A 191 9.38 5.20 -10.72
C GLU A 191 10.37 4.17 -11.27
N ASN A 192 11.06 3.41 -10.40
CA ASN A 192 12.02 2.37 -10.77
C ASN A 192 11.44 0.95 -10.76
N TYR A 193 10.15 0.81 -10.47
CA TYR A 193 9.47 -0.48 -10.59
C TYR A 193 9.19 -0.79 -12.07
N ASP A 194 8.98 -2.07 -12.38
CA ASP A 194 8.43 -2.46 -13.67
C ASP A 194 6.96 -2.04 -13.73
N LEU A 195 6.67 -0.97 -14.45
CA LEU A 195 5.33 -0.39 -14.59
C LEU A 195 4.71 -0.64 -15.97
N ASN A 196 5.31 -1.52 -16.80
CA ASN A 196 4.84 -1.77 -18.16
C ASN A 196 3.38 -2.25 -18.24
N ASN A 197 2.91 -2.94 -17.21
CA ASN A 197 1.52 -3.43 -17.12
C ASN A 197 0.66 -2.61 -16.16
N LEU A 198 1.11 -1.42 -15.74
CA LEU A 198 0.39 -0.64 -14.72
C LEU A 198 -1.08 -0.46 -15.11
N GLY A 199 -1.97 -1.03 -14.28
CA GLY A 199 -3.41 -0.82 -14.38
C GLY A 199 -3.82 0.60 -13.97
N ARG A 200 -5.12 0.91 -14.08
CA ARG A 200 -5.64 2.20 -13.63
C ARG A 200 -5.26 2.47 -12.18
N LEU A 201 -4.72 3.64 -11.92
CA LEU A 201 -4.23 4.03 -10.60
C LEU A 201 -4.95 5.29 -10.10
N LYS A 202 -5.53 5.21 -8.88
CA LYS A 202 -6.02 6.38 -8.13
C LYS A 202 -5.19 6.58 -6.89
N MET A 203 -4.61 7.77 -6.74
CA MET A 203 -3.85 8.16 -5.55
C MET A 203 -4.63 9.21 -4.76
N ILE A 204 -4.72 9.03 -3.43
CA ILE A 204 -5.32 9.99 -2.51
C ILE A 204 -4.27 10.37 -1.46
N ASN A 205 -3.93 11.65 -1.37
CA ASN A 205 -2.93 12.16 -0.42
C ASN A 205 -3.42 13.47 0.22
N SER A 206 -3.06 13.71 1.48
CA SER A 206 -3.27 15.02 2.09
C SER A 206 -2.18 16.01 1.65
N ALA A 207 -2.51 17.30 1.65
CA ALA A 207 -1.59 18.34 1.18
C ALA A 207 -0.35 18.50 2.06
N HIS A 208 -0.44 18.21 3.36
CA HIS A 208 0.61 18.49 4.36
C HIS A 208 0.80 17.33 5.35
N GLU A 209 0.82 16.11 4.84
CA GLU A 209 0.91 14.90 5.66
C GLU A 209 2.34 14.36 5.80
N LEU A 210 2.45 13.19 6.43
CA LEU A 210 3.70 12.43 6.60
C LEU A 210 4.41 12.13 5.28
N VAL A 211 3.67 11.78 4.23
CA VAL A 211 4.23 11.52 2.90
C VAL A 211 4.38 12.84 2.14
N PRO A 212 5.59 13.20 1.72
CA PRO A 212 5.85 14.45 1.02
C PRO A 212 5.10 14.55 -0.31
N LEU A 213 4.30 15.60 -0.49
CA LEU A 213 3.49 15.80 -1.69
C LEU A 213 4.34 15.98 -2.95
N ASP A 214 5.53 16.57 -2.83
CA ASP A 214 6.45 16.79 -3.96
C ASP A 214 6.84 15.47 -4.65
N GLY A 215 7.06 14.41 -3.87
CA GLY A 215 7.35 13.07 -4.41
C GLY A 215 6.16 12.49 -5.17
N ILE A 216 4.94 12.72 -4.65
CA ILE A 216 3.70 12.30 -5.32
C ILE A 216 3.53 13.01 -6.66
N LEU A 217 3.72 14.34 -6.69
CA LEU A 217 3.58 15.14 -7.91
C LEU A 217 4.61 14.74 -8.98
N LYS A 218 5.85 14.46 -8.58
CA LYS A 218 6.88 13.93 -9.49
C LYS A 218 6.50 12.58 -10.07
N PHE A 219 6.00 11.68 -9.23
CA PHE A 219 5.58 10.35 -9.69
C PHE A 219 4.39 10.42 -10.64
N VAL A 220 3.42 11.31 -10.38
CA VAL A 220 2.31 11.57 -11.30
C VAL A 220 2.79 12.13 -12.64
N ASP A 221 3.72 13.09 -12.62
CA ASP A 221 4.35 13.63 -13.83
C ASP A 221 5.10 12.54 -14.60
N PHE A 222 5.86 11.69 -13.90
CA PHE A 222 6.52 10.52 -14.50
C PHE A 222 5.51 9.60 -15.19
N LEU A 223 4.42 9.23 -14.52
CA LEU A 223 3.39 8.35 -15.08
C LEU A 223 2.70 8.97 -16.31
N ALA A 224 2.38 10.27 -16.25
CA ALA A 224 1.76 10.98 -17.37
C ALA A 224 2.68 11.03 -18.59
N ASN A 225 3.99 11.21 -18.40
CA ASN A 225 4.99 11.19 -19.49
C ASN A 225 5.24 9.79 -20.07
N HIS A 226 4.72 8.73 -19.43
CA HIS A 226 4.78 7.34 -19.91
C HIS A 226 3.40 6.79 -20.32
N ASP A 227 2.44 7.65 -20.60
CA ASP A 227 1.09 7.32 -21.08
C ASP A 227 0.28 6.41 -20.14
N HIS A 228 0.52 6.50 -18.82
CA HIS A 228 -0.27 5.78 -17.84
C HIS A 228 -1.51 6.57 -17.42
N GLU A 229 -2.64 5.86 -17.24
CA GLU A 229 -3.88 6.45 -16.74
C GLU A 229 -3.84 6.58 -15.22
N ILE A 230 -3.93 7.83 -14.71
CA ILE A 230 -3.83 8.11 -13.30
C ILE A 230 -4.84 9.17 -12.84
N GLU A 231 -5.43 8.96 -11.67
CA GLU A 231 -6.19 9.95 -10.94
C GLU A 231 -5.45 10.35 -9.65
N LEU A 232 -5.28 11.64 -9.42
CA LEU A 232 -4.73 12.17 -8.17
C LEU A 232 -5.75 13.05 -7.46
N LEU A 233 -6.10 12.68 -6.22
CA LEU A 233 -6.90 13.50 -5.32
C LEU A 233 -6.04 14.03 -4.17
N ILE A 234 -5.86 15.35 -4.12
CA ILE A 234 -5.18 16.01 -3.01
C ILE A 234 -6.23 16.56 -2.05
N ILE A 235 -6.26 16.02 -0.83
CA ILE A 235 -7.20 16.44 0.20
C ILE A 235 -6.58 17.47 1.16
N LYS A 236 -7.41 18.34 1.71
CA LYS A 236 -6.96 19.38 2.64
C LYS A 236 -6.50 18.79 3.98
N GLY A 237 -5.40 19.30 4.51
CA GLY A 237 -4.92 19.03 5.88
C GLY A 237 -3.72 18.09 5.92
N HIS A 238 -3.60 17.38 7.03
CA HIS A 238 -2.41 16.59 7.39
C HIS A 238 -2.73 15.16 7.82
N ARG A 239 -3.98 14.72 7.63
CA ARG A 239 -4.39 13.33 7.95
C ARG A 239 -3.66 12.36 7.03
N HIS A 240 -3.25 11.22 7.57
CA HIS A 240 -2.48 10.22 6.86
C HIS A 240 -3.27 8.91 6.69
N ALA A 241 -3.35 8.41 5.49
CA ALA A 241 -3.90 7.10 5.15
C ALA A 241 -5.19 6.73 5.91
N MET A 242 -5.10 5.87 6.91
CA MET A 242 -6.24 5.36 7.66
C MET A 242 -7.04 6.44 8.41
N ASP A 243 -6.45 7.61 8.69
CA ASP A 243 -7.13 8.71 9.35
C ASP A 243 -8.23 9.35 8.48
N TYR A 244 -8.11 9.24 7.17
CA TYR A 244 -9.13 9.71 6.23
C TYR A 244 -9.84 8.60 5.44
N ALA A 245 -9.35 7.37 5.51
CA ALA A 245 -9.86 6.23 4.74
C ALA A 245 -11.39 6.11 4.77
N LYS A 246 -12.01 6.26 5.97
CA LYS A 246 -13.48 6.17 6.12
C LYS A 246 -14.26 7.22 5.32
N ASN A 247 -13.64 8.36 5.00
CA ASN A 247 -14.27 9.47 4.27
C ASN A 247 -14.18 9.26 2.76
N TYR A 248 -13.18 8.51 2.29
CA TYR A 248 -12.87 8.30 0.88
C TYR A 248 -12.98 6.85 0.44
N LEU A 249 -13.53 5.99 1.32
CA LEU A 249 -13.71 4.57 0.99
C LEU A 249 -14.70 4.38 -0.15
N ASP A 250 -15.86 5.03 -0.08
CA ASP A 250 -16.90 4.88 -1.11
C ASP A 250 -16.39 5.37 -2.47
N GLU A 251 -15.71 6.52 -2.51
CA GLU A 251 -15.04 7.02 -3.73
C GLU A 251 -13.97 6.05 -4.26
N SER A 252 -13.21 5.42 -3.36
CA SER A 252 -12.21 4.42 -3.74
C SER A 252 -12.87 3.17 -4.32
N LEU A 253 -13.98 2.73 -3.74
CA LEU A 253 -14.74 1.57 -4.23
C LEU A 253 -15.42 1.87 -5.57
N ASP A 254 -16.00 3.06 -5.74
CA ASP A 254 -16.60 3.48 -7.01
C ASP A 254 -15.58 3.46 -8.15
N PHE A 255 -14.35 3.95 -7.89
CA PHE A 255 -13.25 3.85 -8.86
C PHE A 255 -12.95 2.39 -9.22
N LEU A 256 -12.82 1.52 -8.22
CA LEU A 256 -12.50 0.10 -8.45
C LEU A 256 -13.65 -0.63 -9.16
N PHE A 257 -14.91 -0.35 -8.84
CA PHE A 257 -16.05 -0.95 -9.53
C PHE A 257 -16.12 -0.59 -11.01
N GLN A 258 -15.66 0.61 -11.41
CA GLN A 258 -15.60 1.02 -12.81
C GLN A 258 -14.52 0.29 -13.61
N THR A 259 -13.56 -0.35 -12.95
CA THR A 259 -12.44 -1.05 -13.59
C THR A 259 -12.67 -2.55 -13.72
N ILE A 260 -13.62 -3.10 -12.98
CA ILE A 260 -13.96 -4.53 -13.01
C ILE A 260 -14.94 -4.77 -14.16
N LYS A 261 -14.67 -5.77 -14.99
CA LYS A 261 -15.60 -6.20 -16.05
C LYS A 261 -16.87 -6.78 -15.44
N GLU A 262 -18.02 -6.41 -16.01
CA GLU A 262 -19.32 -7.01 -15.65
C GLU A 262 -19.46 -8.44 -16.20
#